data_d3357c76ca7de4e66ad405adb76a1873
#
_entry.id   d3357c76ca7de4e66ad405adb76a1873
#
_cell.length_a   1.000
_cell.length_b   1.000
_cell.length_c   1.000
_cell.angle_alpha   90.00
_cell.angle_beta   90.00
_cell.angle_gamma   90.00
#
_symmetry.space_group_name_H-M   'P 1'
#
loop_
_entity.id
_entity.type
_entity.pdbx_description
1 polymer ?
#
loop_
_entity_poly.entity_id
_entity_poly.type
_entity_poly.pdbx_seq_one_letter_code
_entity_poly.pdbx_strand_id
1 'polypeptide(L)'
;MFRVVWLIILAPLLVVALRLTTLDPNAQAITCLDAQSEFEIQDFSSSLPTNPALIIGNQRVRYWAETPNQLGTAPVLKRTIGGLQPHHLDECFPRLIGHYQPSTVFLLLDTEHLIATPSEDLLDSLQGIMEQRSVYGLRFELAVIVPITSPIVSASDSGKFANLKNELRDWSARTLGTRYISIDGLYVGDNGKVSPDYFWPNGNTLTDEGYAKLTNWLVALSNERKKEFTGIVSK
;
A
#
# COMPACT_ATOMS: atom_id res chain seq x y z
N MET A 1 -13.75 -23.82 48.06
CA MET A 1 -12.45 -23.21 47.68
C MET A 1 -12.05 -23.56 46.23
N PHE A 2 -12.15 -24.76 45.74
CA PHE A 2 -11.72 -25.15 44.35
C PHE A 2 -12.38 -24.35 43.21
N ARG A 3 -13.68 -23.98 43.33
CA ARG A 3 -14.38 -23.23 42.28
C ARG A 3 -13.93 -21.79 42.07
N VAL A 4 -13.42 -21.16 43.11
CA VAL A 4 -12.94 -19.77 43.03
C VAL A 4 -11.55 -19.69 42.35
N VAL A 5 -10.71 -20.72 42.58
CA VAL A 5 -9.37 -20.78 41.95
C VAL A 5 -9.50 -20.95 40.43
N TRP A 6 -10.46 -21.73 39.95
CA TRP A 6 -10.69 -21.90 38.50
C TRP A 6 -11.19 -20.62 37.84
N LEU A 7 -12.00 -19.82 38.52
CA LEU A 7 -12.44 -18.51 37.99
C LEU A 7 -11.29 -17.51 37.87
N ILE A 8 -10.34 -17.51 38.79
CA ILE A 8 -9.17 -16.63 38.77
C ILE A 8 -8.20 -16.98 37.64
N ILE A 9 -8.10 -18.28 37.27
CA ILE A 9 -7.22 -18.72 36.17
C ILE A 9 -7.93 -18.61 34.82
N LEU A 10 -9.22 -18.89 34.74
CA LEU A 10 -9.97 -18.87 33.47
C LEU A 10 -10.31 -17.43 33.01
N ALA A 11 -10.52 -16.48 33.92
CA ALA A 11 -10.84 -15.12 33.56
C ALA A 11 -9.75 -14.43 32.71
N PRO A 12 -8.46 -14.44 33.09
CA PRO A 12 -7.41 -13.87 32.25
C PRO A 12 -7.22 -14.64 30.94
N LEU A 13 -7.37 -15.96 30.92
CA LEU A 13 -7.32 -16.74 29.69
C LEU A 13 -8.49 -16.42 28.74
N LEU A 14 -9.68 -16.19 29.29
CA LEU A 14 -10.83 -15.75 28.51
C LEU A 14 -10.64 -14.34 27.96
N VAL A 15 -10.06 -13.43 28.75
CA VAL A 15 -9.70 -12.07 28.29
C VAL A 15 -8.64 -12.12 27.20
N VAL A 16 -7.62 -12.98 27.35
CA VAL A 16 -6.60 -13.17 26.31
C VAL A 16 -7.18 -13.80 25.06
N ALA A 17 -8.03 -14.82 25.19
CA ALA A 17 -8.71 -15.44 24.07
C ALA A 17 -9.66 -14.46 23.36
N LEU A 18 -10.45 -13.68 24.11
CA LEU A 18 -11.28 -12.61 23.56
C LEU A 18 -10.42 -11.51 22.90
N ARG A 19 -9.31 -11.14 23.48
CA ARG A 19 -8.38 -10.19 22.86
C ARG A 19 -7.72 -10.76 21.59
N LEU A 20 -7.37 -12.03 21.56
CA LEU A 20 -6.82 -12.68 20.37
C LEU A 20 -7.86 -12.82 19.24
N THR A 21 -9.12 -13.04 19.57
CA THR A 21 -10.22 -13.08 18.58
C THR A 21 -10.70 -11.69 18.16
N THR A 22 -10.53 -10.66 19.02
CA THR A 22 -10.83 -9.26 18.66
C THR A 22 -9.64 -8.52 18.06
N LEU A 23 -8.45 -9.10 18.14
CA LEU A 23 -7.22 -8.62 17.47
C LEU A 23 -7.04 -9.29 16.10
N ASP A 24 -8.11 -9.71 15.45
CA ASP A 24 -8.04 -9.91 14.00
C ASP A 24 -7.66 -8.56 13.38
N PRO A 25 -6.44 -8.42 12.86
CA PRO A 25 -6.00 -7.17 12.25
C PRO A 25 -6.85 -6.78 11.03
N ASN A 26 -7.66 -7.70 10.53
CA ASN A 26 -8.64 -7.45 9.48
C ASN A 26 -10.02 -7.03 10.01
N ALA A 27 -10.29 -7.18 11.31
CA ALA A 27 -11.61 -6.91 11.89
C ALA A 27 -11.82 -5.47 12.40
N GLN A 28 -10.76 -4.68 12.52
CA GLN A 28 -10.87 -3.26 12.85
C GLN A 28 -10.58 -2.44 11.60
N ALA A 29 -11.64 -1.99 10.95
CA ALA A 29 -11.54 -0.84 10.06
C ALA A 29 -10.94 0.30 10.90
N ILE A 30 -9.65 0.55 10.74
CA ILE A 30 -8.99 1.70 11.37
C ILE A 30 -9.58 2.90 10.68
N THR A 31 -10.25 3.74 11.45
CA THR A 31 -10.79 4.99 10.92
C THR A 31 -9.62 5.93 10.58
N CYS A 32 -9.85 6.86 9.67
CA CYS A 32 -8.85 7.89 9.36
C CYS A 32 -8.42 8.70 10.60
N LEU A 33 -9.30 8.80 11.60
CA LEU A 33 -9.01 9.45 12.88
C LEU A 33 -7.99 8.68 13.71
N ASP A 34 -8.07 7.35 13.75
CA ASP A 34 -7.11 6.52 14.48
C ASP A 34 -5.71 6.60 13.83
N ALA A 35 -5.67 6.62 12.50
CA ALA A 35 -4.43 6.79 11.75
C ALA A 35 -3.83 8.20 11.89
N GLN A 36 -4.65 9.21 12.10
CA GLN A 36 -4.20 10.60 12.25
C GLN A 36 -3.25 10.76 13.42
N SER A 37 -3.55 10.16 14.57
CA SER A 37 -2.70 10.22 15.77
C SER A 37 -1.33 9.57 15.54
N GLU A 38 -1.27 8.46 14.82
CA GLU A 38 -0.01 7.80 14.46
C GLU A 38 0.83 8.70 13.53
N PHE A 39 0.21 9.36 12.56
CA PHE A 39 0.90 10.28 11.66
C PHE A 39 1.38 11.55 12.37
N GLU A 40 0.64 12.09 13.32
CA GLU A 40 1.06 13.24 14.12
C GLU A 40 2.34 12.93 14.92
N ILE A 41 2.42 11.75 15.53
CA ILE A 41 3.61 11.31 16.23
C ILE A 41 4.81 11.16 15.28
N GLN A 42 4.60 10.55 14.11
CA GLN A 42 5.64 10.38 13.10
C GLN A 42 6.13 11.73 12.56
N ASP A 43 5.21 12.67 12.31
CA ASP A 43 5.52 13.99 11.77
C ASP A 43 6.23 14.88 12.79
N PHE A 44 5.91 14.74 14.09
CA PHE A 44 6.57 15.49 15.16
C PHE A 44 8.05 15.12 15.34
N SER A 45 8.40 13.88 15.01
CA SER A 45 9.77 13.37 15.19
C SER A 45 10.74 13.72 14.06
N SER A 46 10.24 14.27 12.93
CA SER A 46 11.07 14.56 11.75
C SER A 46 10.58 15.79 10.98
N SER A 47 11.52 16.54 10.37
CA SER A 47 11.14 17.61 9.44
C SER A 47 10.49 17.01 8.20
N LEU A 48 9.29 17.49 7.86
CA LEU A 48 8.59 17.03 6.66
C LEU A 48 9.29 17.56 5.40
N PRO A 49 9.57 16.70 4.43
CA PRO A 49 10.16 17.14 3.17
C PRO A 49 9.13 17.92 2.33
N THR A 50 9.62 18.86 1.53
CA THR A 50 8.80 19.61 0.58
C THR A 50 8.58 18.80 -0.70
N ASN A 51 7.34 18.73 -1.19
CA ASN A 51 6.95 18.00 -2.41
C ASN A 51 7.48 16.54 -2.46
N PRO A 52 7.24 15.71 -1.45
CA PRO A 52 7.80 14.37 -1.40
C PRO A 52 7.22 13.46 -2.48
N ALA A 53 7.96 12.39 -2.78
CA ALA A 53 7.39 11.17 -3.32
C ALA A 53 6.76 10.39 -2.16
N LEU A 54 5.44 10.38 -2.09
CA LEU A 54 4.70 9.77 -0.98
C LEU A 54 4.40 8.30 -1.28
N ILE A 55 4.91 7.38 -0.46
CA ILE A 55 4.60 5.95 -0.55
C ILE A 55 3.52 5.62 0.46
N ILE A 56 2.40 5.12 -0.03
CA ILE A 56 1.24 4.74 0.79
C ILE A 56 0.94 3.26 0.61
N GLY A 57 0.54 2.61 1.67
CA GLY A 57 0.06 1.24 1.69
C GLY A 57 -0.19 0.76 3.11
N ASN A 58 -0.56 -0.50 3.22
CA ASN A 58 -0.83 -1.14 4.50
C ASN A 58 0.36 -1.98 4.99
N GLN A 59 0.15 -3.25 5.31
CA GLN A 59 1.16 -4.10 5.94
C GLN A 59 2.44 -4.25 5.10
N ARG A 60 2.34 -4.39 3.78
CA ARG A 60 3.51 -4.54 2.92
C ARG A 60 4.40 -3.30 2.94
N VAL A 61 3.81 -2.11 2.93
CA VAL A 61 4.55 -0.85 3.06
C VAL A 61 5.06 -0.66 4.49
N ARG A 62 4.29 -1.08 5.50
CA ARG A 62 4.69 -1.01 6.91
C ARG A 62 5.98 -1.77 7.17
N TYR A 63 6.08 -2.99 6.68
CA TYR A 63 7.26 -3.86 6.88
C TYR A 63 8.43 -3.55 5.93
N TRP A 64 8.27 -2.62 5.01
CA TRP A 64 9.34 -2.18 4.12
C TRP A 64 10.30 -1.24 4.87
N ALA A 65 11.28 -1.82 5.56
CA ALA A 65 12.23 -1.07 6.40
C ALA A 65 13.16 -0.18 5.55
N GLU A 66 13.68 -0.72 4.46
CA GLU A 66 14.67 -0.05 3.60
C GLU A 66 14.01 0.64 2.39
N THR A 67 13.01 1.49 2.65
CA THR A 67 12.49 2.36 1.60
C THR A 67 13.57 3.31 1.08
N PRO A 68 13.63 3.59 -0.24
CA PRO A 68 14.63 4.51 -0.77
C PRO A 68 14.45 5.91 -0.17
N ASN A 69 15.56 6.60 0.08
CA ASN A 69 15.50 7.98 0.61
C ASN A 69 15.05 8.99 -0.45
N GLN A 70 15.23 8.67 -1.72
CA GLN A 70 14.87 9.51 -2.86
C GLN A 70 14.34 8.68 -4.03
N LEU A 71 13.38 9.23 -4.75
CA LEU A 71 12.90 8.72 -6.04
C LEU A 71 13.03 9.84 -7.08
N GLY A 72 13.95 9.66 -8.03
CA GLY A 72 14.37 10.74 -8.91
C GLY A 72 15.07 11.87 -8.15
N THR A 73 14.39 13.00 -8.03
CA THR A 73 14.87 14.17 -7.24
C THR A 73 14.01 14.41 -6.00
N ALA A 74 12.91 13.70 -5.86
CA ALA A 74 11.98 13.90 -4.75
C ALA A 74 12.43 13.09 -3.52
N PRO A 75 12.48 13.67 -2.33
CA PRO A 75 12.66 12.93 -1.10
C PRO A 75 11.46 12.01 -0.87
N VAL A 76 11.71 10.81 -0.34
CA VAL A 76 10.64 9.85 -0.07
C VAL A 76 10.06 10.08 1.31
N LEU A 77 8.72 10.08 1.36
CA LEU A 77 7.95 10.03 2.59
C LEU A 77 7.10 8.77 2.59
N LYS A 78 7.24 7.92 3.60
CA LYS A 78 6.43 6.72 3.76
C LYS A 78 5.34 6.94 4.79
N ARG A 79 4.08 6.60 4.43
CA ARG A 79 2.95 6.61 5.37
C ARG A 79 2.16 5.33 5.23
N THR A 80 1.92 4.69 6.34
CA THR A 80 1.25 3.39 6.39
C THR A 80 0.10 3.45 7.36
N ILE A 81 -1.03 2.89 6.95
CA ILE A 81 -2.15 2.68 7.83
C ILE A 81 -2.35 1.17 7.93
N GLY A 82 -2.13 0.62 9.13
CA GLY A 82 -2.46 -0.78 9.38
C GLY A 82 -3.96 -0.97 9.23
N GLY A 83 -4.39 -1.97 8.44
CA GLY A 83 -5.81 -2.22 8.17
C GLY A 83 -6.47 -1.22 7.21
N LEU A 84 -5.69 -0.36 6.52
CA LEU A 84 -6.23 0.50 5.47
C LEU A 84 -6.90 -0.34 4.39
N GLN A 85 -8.19 -0.16 4.28
CA GLN A 85 -8.94 -0.75 3.17
C GLN A 85 -8.86 0.16 1.96
N PRO A 86 -8.67 -0.38 0.74
CA PRO A 86 -8.56 0.45 -0.45
C PRO A 86 -9.72 1.41 -0.67
N HIS A 87 -10.92 1.04 -0.26
CA HIS A 87 -12.14 1.87 -0.39
C HIS A 87 -12.27 2.99 0.64
N HIS A 88 -11.32 3.11 1.57
CA HIS A 88 -11.27 4.23 2.53
C HIS A 88 -10.18 5.25 2.21
N LEU A 89 -9.47 5.09 1.10
CA LEU A 89 -8.35 5.97 0.74
C LEU A 89 -8.78 7.42 0.51
N ASP A 90 -9.91 7.62 -0.13
CA ASP A 90 -10.48 8.94 -0.41
C ASP A 90 -10.98 9.63 0.85
N GLU A 91 -11.56 8.90 1.80
CA GLU A 91 -11.97 9.43 3.09
C GLU A 91 -10.78 9.98 3.90
N CYS A 92 -9.62 9.31 3.78
CA CYS A 92 -8.39 9.69 4.47
C CYS A 92 -7.58 10.75 3.72
N PHE A 93 -8.00 11.16 2.53
CA PHE A 93 -7.24 12.03 1.63
C PHE A 93 -6.66 13.28 2.30
N PRO A 94 -7.42 14.09 3.08
CA PRO A 94 -6.90 15.34 3.61
C PRO A 94 -5.65 15.15 4.47
N ARG A 95 -5.64 14.11 5.31
CA ARG A 95 -4.52 13.84 6.21
C ARG A 95 -3.46 12.94 5.59
N LEU A 96 -3.87 11.93 4.81
CA LEU A 96 -2.98 10.95 4.24
C LEU A 96 -2.18 11.48 3.04
N ILE A 97 -2.78 12.34 2.23
CA ILE A 97 -2.19 12.86 0.99
C ILE A 97 -2.10 14.39 1.02
N GLY A 98 -3.23 15.05 1.25
CA GLY A 98 -3.35 16.51 1.14
C GLY A 98 -2.38 17.27 2.04
N HIS A 99 -2.19 16.82 3.27
CA HIS A 99 -1.29 17.43 4.26
C HIS A 99 0.17 17.51 3.76
N TYR A 100 0.62 16.49 3.02
CA TYR A 100 2.03 16.40 2.60
C TYR A 100 2.33 17.08 1.27
N GLN A 101 1.31 17.46 0.51
CA GLN A 101 1.45 18.09 -0.82
C GLN A 101 2.48 17.37 -1.72
N PRO A 102 2.30 16.08 -1.99
CA PRO A 102 3.31 15.29 -2.68
C PRO A 102 3.45 15.68 -4.15
N SER A 103 4.60 15.40 -4.75
CA SER A 103 4.81 15.46 -6.20
C SER A 103 4.31 14.21 -6.92
N THR A 104 4.40 13.07 -6.25
CA THR A 104 3.91 11.77 -6.73
C THR A 104 3.41 10.97 -5.53
N VAL A 105 2.30 10.28 -5.71
CA VAL A 105 1.79 9.31 -4.74
C VAL A 105 1.98 7.90 -5.32
N PHE A 106 2.79 7.09 -4.67
CA PHE A 106 2.93 5.67 -4.95
C PHE A 106 2.01 4.89 -4.01
N LEU A 107 0.93 4.37 -4.54
CA LEU A 107 0.00 3.53 -3.81
C LEU A 107 0.33 2.07 -4.05
N LEU A 108 0.84 1.39 -3.04
CA LEU A 108 1.13 -0.04 -3.08
C LEU A 108 -0.05 -0.82 -2.51
N LEU A 109 -0.74 -1.54 -3.36
CA LEU A 109 -1.90 -2.35 -2.99
C LEU A 109 -1.47 -3.76 -2.55
N ASP A 110 -2.06 -4.26 -1.47
CA ASP A 110 -1.84 -5.64 -1.01
C ASP A 110 -2.84 -6.60 -1.66
N THR A 111 -2.35 -7.77 -2.03
CA THR A 111 -3.12 -8.78 -2.77
C THR A 111 -4.38 -9.24 -2.02
N GLU A 112 -4.29 -9.47 -0.70
CA GLU A 112 -5.43 -9.90 0.11
C GLU A 112 -6.59 -8.91 0.07
N HIS A 113 -6.29 -7.64 0.24
CA HIS A 113 -7.31 -6.59 0.23
C HIS A 113 -7.94 -6.42 -1.14
N LEU A 114 -7.15 -6.60 -2.21
CA LEU A 114 -7.65 -6.52 -3.58
C LEU A 114 -8.63 -7.65 -3.91
N ILE A 115 -8.40 -8.84 -3.39
CA ILE A 115 -9.31 -9.98 -3.60
C ILE A 115 -10.60 -9.82 -2.78
N ALA A 116 -10.49 -9.25 -1.58
CA ALA A 116 -11.61 -9.06 -0.66
C ALA A 116 -12.50 -7.86 -1.01
N THR A 117 -11.94 -6.85 -1.70
CA THR A 117 -12.66 -5.61 -2.05
C THR A 117 -13.27 -5.74 -3.44
N PRO A 118 -14.55 -5.42 -3.65
CA PRO A 118 -15.12 -5.29 -4.98
C PRO A 118 -14.33 -4.30 -5.82
N SER A 119 -14.13 -4.59 -7.10
CA SER A 119 -13.36 -3.71 -8.00
C SER A 119 -13.97 -2.32 -8.13
N GLU A 120 -15.31 -2.25 -8.14
CA GLU A 120 -16.06 -0.99 -8.20
C GLU A 120 -15.73 -0.09 -7.01
N ASP A 121 -15.77 -0.61 -5.77
CA ASP A 121 -15.47 0.16 -4.56
C ASP A 121 -14.03 0.70 -4.58
N LEU A 122 -13.07 -0.09 -5.07
CA LEU A 122 -11.70 0.35 -5.23
C LEU A 122 -11.57 1.47 -6.27
N LEU A 123 -12.19 1.30 -7.43
CA LEU A 123 -12.12 2.29 -8.50
C LEU A 123 -12.79 3.60 -8.10
N ASP A 124 -13.92 3.54 -7.39
CA ASP A 124 -14.62 4.70 -6.86
C ASP A 124 -13.75 5.46 -5.85
N SER A 125 -13.07 4.75 -4.96
CA SER A 125 -12.13 5.38 -4.02
C SER A 125 -10.93 6.03 -4.72
N LEU A 126 -10.35 5.37 -5.73
CA LEU A 126 -9.28 5.96 -6.53
C LEU A 126 -9.76 7.19 -7.31
N GLN A 127 -10.97 7.16 -7.83
CA GLN A 127 -11.60 8.30 -8.48
C GLN A 127 -11.84 9.44 -7.48
N GLY A 128 -12.32 9.14 -6.27
CA GLY A 128 -12.47 10.09 -5.17
C GLY A 128 -11.15 10.79 -4.81
N ILE A 129 -10.03 10.07 -4.80
CA ILE A 129 -8.69 10.66 -4.61
C ILE A 129 -8.39 11.70 -5.70
N MET A 130 -8.68 11.38 -6.97
CA MET A 130 -8.40 12.28 -8.09
C MET A 130 -9.30 13.52 -8.08
N GLU A 131 -10.55 13.38 -7.63
CA GLU A 131 -11.48 14.50 -7.44
C GLU A 131 -11.01 15.42 -6.31
N GLN A 132 -10.66 14.86 -5.16
CA GLN A 132 -10.13 15.62 -4.04
C GLN A 132 -8.79 16.30 -4.40
N ARG A 133 -7.90 15.64 -5.14
CA ARG A 133 -6.71 16.27 -5.70
C ARG A 133 -7.05 17.58 -6.42
N SER A 134 -8.12 17.58 -7.23
CA SER A 134 -8.56 18.74 -7.99
C SER A 134 -9.16 19.81 -7.08
N VAL A 135 -9.98 19.42 -6.11
CA VAL A 135 -10.60 20.33 -5.12
C VAL A 135 -9.53 21.04 -4.28
N TYR A 136 -8.49 20.33 -3.85
CA TYR A 136 -7.39 20.90 -3.08
C TYR A 136 -6.33 21.62 -3.94
N GLY A 137 -6.50 21.66 -5.27
CA GLY A 137 -5.56 22.32 -6.18
C GLY A 137 -4.19 21.63 -6.25
N LEU A 138 -4.09 20.36 -5.87
CA LEU A 138 -2.84 19.59 -5.86
C LEU A 138 -2.49 19.08 -7.26
N ARG A 139 -1.18 18.90 -7.51
CA ARG A 139 -0.65 18.48 -8.82
C ARG A 139 0.29 17.31 -8.70
N PHE A 140 -0.16 16.23 -8.10
CA PHE A 140 0.62 15.00 -8.05
C PHE A 140 0.19 13.99 -9.13
N GLU A 141 1.05 13.06 -9.46
CA GLU A 141 0.70 11.84 -10.18
C GLU A 141 0.33 10.75 -9.18
N LEU A 142 -0.77 10.04 -9.39
CA LEU A 142 -1.13 8.84 -8.64
C LEU A 142 -0.62 7.60 -9.37
N ALA A 143 0.45 7.00 -8.85
CA ALA A 143 1.05 5.77 -9.36
C ALA A 143 0.53 4.58 -8.58
N VAL A 144 -0.40 3.82 -9.15
CA VAL A 144 -0.98 2.62 -8.52
C VAL A 144 -0.10 1.43 -8.84
N ILE A 145 0.59 0.91 -7.81
CA ILE A 145 1.45 -0.27 -7.92
C ILE A 145 0.62 -1.50 -7.54
N VAL A 146 0.35 -2.33 -8.53
CA VAL A 146 -0.44 -3.54 -8.36
C VAL A 146 0.49 -4.74 -8.16
N PRO A 147 0.40 -5.45 -7.04
CA PRO A 147 1.28 -6.57 -6.75
C PRO A 147 1.02 -7.73 -7.70
N ILE A 148 2.01 -8.59 -7.83
CA ILE A 148 1.85 -9.88 -8.48
C ILE A 148 0.87 -10.76 -7.69
N THR A 149 0.33 -11.76 -8.35
CA THR A 149 -0.45 -12.80 -7.69
C THR A 149 0.43 -13.46 -6.61
N SER A 150 0.01 -13.37 -5.36
CA SER A 150 0.72 -14.02 -4.25
C SER A 150 0.77 -15.54 -4.46
N PRO A 151 1.82 -16.25 -3.99
CA PRO A 151 1.90 -17.70 -4.06
C PRO A 151 0.72 -18.44 -3.40
N ILE A 152 0.01 -17.77 -2.48
CA ILE A 152 -1.14 -18.34 -1.76
C ILE A 152 -2.49 -18.00 -2.38
N VAL A 153 -2.54 -17.21 -3.45
CA VAL A 153 -3.82 -16.90 -4.13
C VAL A 153 -4.39 -18.18 -4.72
N SER A 154 -5.62 -18.48 -4.34
CA SER A 154 -6.30 -19.68 -4.86
C SER A 154 -6.56 -19.60 -6.37
N ALA A 155 -6.73 -20.73 -7.00
CA ALA A 155 -7.06 -20.78 -8.43
C ALA A 155 -8.40 -20.07 -8.73
N SER A 156 -9.35 -20.08 -7.78
CA SER A 156 -10.63 -19.39 -7.91
C SER A 156 -10.49 -17.87 -7.86
N ASP A 157 -9.52 -17.35 -7.12
CA ASP A 157 -9.32 -15.91 -6.96
C ASP A 157 -8.40 -15.33 -8.03
N SER A 158 -7.61 -16.17 -8.69
CA SER A 158 -6.69 -15.72 -9.76
C SER A 158 -7.44 -15.03 -10.92
N GLY A 159 -8.63 -15.52 -11.27
CA GLY A 159 -9.47 -14.91 -12.29
C GLY A 159 -10.01 -13.53 -11.88
N LYS A 160 -10.48 -13.41 -10.64
CA LYS A 160 -10.94 -12.11 -10.09
C LYS A 160 -9.79 -11.09 -10.05
N PHE A 161 -8.62 -11.54 -9.61
CA PHE A 161 -7.45 -10.68 -9.52
C PHE A 161 -6.97 -10.21 -10.91
N ALA A 162 -7.01 -11.09 -11.91
CA ALA A 162 -6.69 -10.73 -13.29
C ALA A 162 -7.67 -9.70 -13.86
N ASN A 163 -8.96 -9.87 -13.61
CA ASN A 163 -9.99 -8.91 -14.04
C ASN A 163 -9.77 -7.54 -13.37
N LEU A 164 -9.56 -7.50 -12.07
CA LEU A 164 -9.28 -6.28 -11.34
C LEU A 164 -8.04 -5.55 -11.88
N LYS A 165 -6.97 -6.28 -12.21
CA LYS A 165 -5.76 -5.68 -12.82
C LYS A 165 -6.06 -5.04 -14.17
N ASN A 166 -6.93 -5.65 -14.97
CA ASN A 166 -7.36 -5.08 -16.26
C ASN A 166 -8.21 -3.81 -16.04
N GLU A 167 -9.16 -3.85 -15.13
CA GLU A 167 -10.01 -2.69 -14.80
C GLU A 167 -9.20 -1.51 -14.26
N LEU A 168 -8.23 -1.76 -13.38
CA LEU A 168 -7.30 -0.73 -12.89
C LEU A 168 -6.43 -0.14 -14.01
N ARG A 169 -5.95 -0.97 -14.93
CA ARG A 169 -5.19 -0.52 -16.09
C ARG A 169 -6.03 0.38 -16.99
N ASP A 170 -7.26 -0.05 -17.30
CA ASP A 170 -8.19 0.68 -18.16
C ASP A 170 -8.64 1.99 -17.50
N TRP A 171 -8.90 1.98 -16.20
CA TRP A 171 -9.20 3.19 -15.44
C TRP A 171 -8.04 4.17 -15.48
N SER A 172 -6.83 3.71 -15.20
CA SER A 172 -5.64 4.54 -15.22
C SER A 172 -5.36 5.13 -16.61
N ALA A 173 -5.60 4.38 -17.67
CA ALA A 173 -5.41 4.87 -19.04
C ALA A 173 -6.39 6.00 -19.42
N ARG A 174 -7.55 6.07 -18.76
CA ARG A 174 -8.59 7.08 -19.00
C ARG A 174 -8.54 8.26 -18.04
N THR A 175 -7.82 8.14 -16.91
CA THR A 175 -7.79 9.15 -15.86
C THR A 175 -6.48 9.93 -15.89
N LEU A 176 -6.56 11.21 -16.23
CA LEU A 176 -5.38 12.07 -16.36
C LEU A 176 -4.65 12.24 -15.02
N GLY A 177 -3.34 12.03 -15.02
CA GLY A 177 -2.50 12.16 -13.84
C GLY A 177 -2.47 10.91 -12.99
N THR A 178 -2.89 9.77 -13.56
CA THR A 178 -2.73 8.44 -12.96
C THR A 178 -1.79 7.59 -13.77
N ARG A 179 -1.22 6.59 -13.13
CA ARG A 179 -0.36 5.58 -13.77
C ARG A 179 -0.56 4.22 -13.12
N TYR A 180 -0.89 3.24 -13.95
CA TYR A 180 -0.88 1.83 -13.57
C TYR A 180 0.55 1.29 -13.65
N ILE A 181 1.01 0.64 -12.60
CA ILE A 181 2.33 0.02 -12.53
C ILE A 181 2.16 -1.44 -12.14
N SER A 182 2.53 -2.35 -13.03
CA SER A 182 2.59 -3.78 -12.73
C SER A 182 3.99 -4.16 -12.27
N ILE A 183 4.05 -4.96 -11.20
CA ILE A 183 5.27 -5.62 -10.75
C ILE A 183 5.26 -7.13 -11.07
N ASP A 184 4.41 -7.59 -12.01
CA ASP A 184 4.24 -9.00 -12.35
C ASP A 184 5.59 -9.53 -12.77
N GLY A 185 6.47 -9.39 -13.26
CA GLY A 185 7.77 -10.01 -13.53
C GLY A 185 8.78 -9.92 -12.39
N LEU A 186 8.55 -9.05 -11.39
CA LEU A 186 9.57 -8.72 -10.41
C LEU A 186 9.99 -9.92 -9.55
N TYR A 187 9.04 -10.75 -9.16
CA TYR A 187 9.27 -11.89 -8.26
C TYR A 187 9.14 -13.24 -8.96
N VAL A 188 9.14 -13.26 -10.28
CA VAL A 188 9.08 -14.49 -11.07
C VAL A 188 10.47 -15.10 -11.16
N GLY A 189 10.56 -16.39 -10.86
CA GLY A 189 11.78 -17.17 -11.03
C GLY A 189 11.96 -17.68 -12.46
N ASP A 190 13.05 -18.40 -12.71
CA ASP A 190 13.41 -18.94 -14.03
C ASP A 190 12.37 -19.92 -14.60
N ASN A 191 11.55 -20.51 -13.74
CA ASN A 191 10.48 -21.41 -14.11
C ASN A 191 9.17 -20.68 -14.55
N GLY A 192 9.18 -19.37 -14.61
CA GLY A 192 8.01 -18.54 -14.95
C GLY A 192 6.96 -18.45 -13.86
N LYS A 193 7.24 -18.95 -12.64
CA LYS A 193 6.35 -18.88 -11.49
C LYS A 193 6.91 -17.93 -10.45
N VAL A 194 6.01 -17.41 -9.60
CA VAL A 194 6.42 -16.60 -8.45
C VAL A 194 7.31 -17.44 -7.54
N SER A 195 8.52 -16.92 -7.26
CA SER A 195 9.45 -17.62 -6.34
C SER A 195 9.01 -17.40 -4.90
N PRO A 196 8.83 -18.48 -4.12
CA PRO A 196 8.53 -18.38 -2.71
C PRO A 196 9.64 -17.71 -1.88
N ASP A 197 10.87 -17.66 -2.39
CA ASP A 197 12.03 -17.11 -1.68
C ASP A 197 11.87 -15.62 -1.33
N TYR A 198 11.07 -14.91 -2.12
CA TYR A 198 10.79 -13.49 -1.88
C TYR A 198 9.63 -13.22 -0.91
N PHE A 199 8.98 -14.28 -0.41
CA PHE A 199 7.82 -14.17 0.45
C PHE A 199 8.01 -14.96 1.74
N TRP A 200 7.50 -14.43 2.84
CA TRP A 200 7.34 -15.19 4.07
C TRP A 200 6.32 -16.32 3.86
N PRO A 201 6.30 -17.33 4.74
CA PRO A 201 5.37 -18.47 4.61
C PRO A 201 3.89 -18.10 4.53
N ASN A 202 3.50 -16.90 5.01
CA ASN A 202 2.16 -16.37 4.85
C ASN A 202 1.84 -15.93 3.41
N GLY A 203 2.83 -15.90 2.52
CA GLY A 203 2.70 -15.55 1.11
C GLY A 203 2.41 -14.06 0.81
N ASN A 204 2.20 -13.24 1.81
CA ASN A 204 1.84 -11.81 1.64
C ASN A 204 2.96 -10.86 2.00
N THR A 205 3.67 -11.15 3.06
CA THR A 205 4.81 -10.36 3.51
C THR A 205 6.04 -10.72 2.69
N LEU A 206 6.77 -9.71 2.23
CA LEU A 206 8.05 -9.94 1.53
C LEU A 206 9.16 -10.28 2.54
N THR A 207 10.13 -11.07 2.11
CA THR A 207 11.41 -11.24 2.82
C THR A 207 12.26 -9.98 2.64
N ASP A 208 13.35 -9.86 3.37
CA ASP A 208 14.30 -8.74 3.21
C ASP A 208 14.84 -8.68 1.77
N GLU A 209 15.10 -9.83 1.14
CA GLU A 209 15.50 -9.92 -0.27
C GLU A 209 14.36 -9.44 -1.20
N GLY A 210 13.12 -9.81 -0.90
CA GLY A 210 11.95 -9.33 -1.63
C GLY A 210 11.81 -7.81 -1.56
N TYR A 211 12.01 -7.22 -0.39
CA TYR A 211 12.01 -5.76 -0.23
C TYR A 211 13.19 -5.08 -0.91
N ALA A 212 14.40 -5.64 -0.83
CA ALA A 212 15.56 -5.09 -1.54
C ALA A 212 15.32 -5.07 -3.06
N LYS A 213 14.71 -6.12 -3.60
CA LYS A 213 14.34 -6.19 -5.02
C LYS A 213 13.29 -5.12 -5.39
N LEU A 214 12.28 -4.91 -4.54
CA LEU A 214 11.28 -3.86 -4.73
C LEU A 214 11.90 -2.45 -4.70
N THR A 215 12.81 -2.20 -3.75
CA THR A 215 13.56 -0.95 -3.65
C THR A 215 14.34 -0.65 -4.92
N ASN A 216 15.16 -1.61 -5.36
CA ASN A 216 16.00 -1.45 -6.56
C ASN A 216 15.15 -1.21 -7.81
N TRP A 217 14.05 -1.94 -7.95
CA TRP A 217 13.12 -1.79 -9.06
C TRP A 217 12.46 -0.40 -9.07
N LEU A 218 11.97 0.08 -7.91
CA LEU A 218 11.31 1.38 -7.82
C LEU A 218 12.28 2.53 -8.11
N VAL A 219 13.52 2.43 -7.63
CA VAL A 219 14.59 3.39 -7.93
C VAL A 219 14.90 3.40 -9.41
N ALA A 220 15.04 2.24 -10.05
CA ALA A 220 15.29 2.13 -11.49
C ALA A 220 14.16 2.78 -12.30
N LEU A 221 12.90 2.45 -11.99
CA LEU A 221 11.71 3.02 -12.63
C LEU A 221 11.68 4.55 -12.53
N SER A 222 12.05 5.09 -11.37
CA SER A 222 12.09 6.53 -11.13
C SER A 222 13.20 7.23 -11.93
N ASN A 223 14.33 6.58 -12.10
CA ASN A 223 15.48 7.12 -12.85
C ASN A 223 15.26 7.09 -14.37
N GLU A 224 14.56 6.10 -14.90
CA GLU A 224 14.19 6.05 -16.32
C GLU A 224 13.31 7.25 -16.70
N ARG A 225 12.33 7.59 -15.89
CA ARG A 225 11.50 8.79 -16.12
C ARG A 225 12.30 10.08 -16.14
N LYS A 226 13.30 10.22 -15.28
CA LYS A 226 14.16 11.41 -15.27
C LYS A 226 14.85 11.60 -16.62
N LYS A 227 15.29 10.52 -17.26
CA LYS A 227 15.95 10.57 -18.59
C LYS A 227 14.96 10.99 -19.69
N GLU A 228 13.73 10.51 -19.66
CA GLU A 228 12.68 10.89 -20.63
C GLU A 228 12.39 12.39 -20.56
N PHE A 229 12.22 12.94 -19.37
CA PHE A 229 11.94 14.38 -19.20
C PHE A 229 13.14 15.26 -19.58
N THR A 230 14.36 14.87 -19.26
CA THR A 230 15.57 15.62 -19.65
C THR A 230 15.85 15.54 -21.14
N GLY A 231 15.52 14.43 -21.81
CA GLY A 231 15.66 14.27 -23.26
C GLY A 231 14.67 15.12 -24.09
N ILE A 232 13.54 15.50 -23.52
CA ILE A 232 12.53 16.35 -24.19
C ILE A 232 12.93 17.84 -24.12
N VAL A 233 13.60 18.26 -23.04
CA VAL A 233 14.00 19.67 -22.83
C VAL A 233 15.26 20.03 -23.66
N SER A 234 15.97 19.04 -24.19
CA SER A 234 17.21 19.24 -24.97
C SER A 234 17.02 19.20 -26.49
N LYS A 235 15.80 19.19 -26.98
CA LYS A 235 15.43 19.34 -28.39
C LYS A 235 14.64 20.63 -28.61
#